data_43060e9ec98e084d6aa0670f2ad2d876
#
_entry.id   43060e9ec98e084d6aa0670f2ad2d876
#
_cell.length_a   1.000
_cell.length_b   1.000
_cell.length_c   1.000
_cell.angle_alpha   90.00
_cell.angle_beta   90.00
_cell.angle_gamma   90.00
#
_symmetry.space_group_name_H-M   'P 1'
#
loop_
_entity.id
_entity.type
_entity.pdbx_description
1 polymer ?
#
loop_
_entity_poly.entity_id
_entity_poly.type
_entity_poly.pdbx_seq_one_letter_code
_entity_poly.pdbx_strand_id
1 'polypeptide(L)'
;SSSSRGLGDVYKRQICNIPISKIKELAIKIANKRTMISVSWALTRQDHGEQPFWMAIMLASMIGQIGLPGGGFGFGYSATNYIGGKFKVLPGAAFPQTENKIENFIPVARISDLLLNPGKKFDFNGNSYVYPDTKIVYWAGGNPFHHHQDLNRLIKAWEKPDTIISNEWCWNTLAKRSDIVLPCTTPLERTDIMMTPRDPFVVSMDKIIEPYGQSKNDFEIFANIAKKMGIEEKFTEGKSQDEWQEWIYKQTFDRAAAANIEIPKYEKFREQKWFKISDPTEPTIMLKDFREDPKKNPLNTPSGKIEIFSKTVADFNYDDCPGHPVWFEPCEWLGKVNKKYPLHLISNQPKNKLHSQMDHGKYSKSFKINEREPLEINPLDAKKRNLKNGDVVKMFNDRGSCLAGVKITEDVMQGVVQMSTGAWYDPENPTKVGSMCKHGNPNVLTPDKGTSKLGQGPIAHSCLIEIEKYNNTLPKITAFDPPK
;
A
#
# COMPACT_ATOMS: atom_id res chain seq x y z
N SER A 1 -10.87 -17.56 -39.23
CA SER A 1 -12.27 -17.99 -39.14
C SER A 1 -13.07 -16.99 -38.31
N SER A 2 -14.22 -16.56 -38.82
CA SER A 2 -15.08 -15.53 -38.19
C SER A 2 -15.72 -16.00 -36.87
N SER A 3 -15.86 -17.30 -36.64
CA SER A 3 -16.48 -17.91 -35.46
C SER A 3 -15.64 -17.77 -34.17
N SER A 4 -14.31 -17.82 -34.24
CA SER A 4 -13.46 -17.68 -33.07
C SER A 4 -13.39 -16.24 -32.53
N ARG A 5 -13.60 -15.22 -33.40
CA ARG A 5 -13.63 -13.81 -32.99
C ARG A 5 -14.88 -13.49 -32.16
N GLY A 6 -16.04 -14.06 -32.51
CA GLY A 6 -17.27 -13.85 -31.76
C GLY A 6 -17.25 -14.46 -30.36
N LEU A 7 -16.66 -15.63 -30.17
CA LEU A 7 -16.50 -16.29 -28.86
C LEU A 7 -15.58 -15.48 -27.94
N GLY A 8 -14.50 -14.93 -28.47
CA GLY A 8 -13.59 -14.08 -27.68
C GLY A 8 -14.27 -12.80 -27.15
N ASP A 9 -15.14 -12.17 -27.95
CA ASP A 9 -15.90 -10.97 -27.55
C ASP A 9 -16.96 -11.29 -26.50
N VAL A 10 -17.63 -12.46 -26.60
CA VAL A 10 -18.60 -12.91 -25.59
C VAL A 10 -17.91 -13.19 -24.27
N TYR A 11 -16.76 -13.86 -24.29
CA TYR A 11 -15.98 -14.16 -23.08
C TYR A 11 -15.49 -12.87 -22.36
N LYS A 12 -14.98 -11.89 -23.12
CA LYS A 12 -14.59 -10.58 -22.57
C LYS A 12 -15.77 -9.87 -21.91
N ARG A 13 -16.95 -9.87 -22.54
CA ARG A 13 -18.16 -9.32 -21.93
C ARG A 13 -18.51 -9.98 -20.61
N GLN A 14 -18.43 -11.32 -20.55
CA GLN A 14 -18.74 -12.07 -19.32
C GLN A 14 -17.79 -11.72 -18.17
N ILE A 15 -16.50 -11.54 -18.45
CA ILE A 15 -15.49 -11.16 -17.45
C ILE A 15 -15.70 -9.71 -16.99
N CYS A 16 -15.80 -8.76 -17.93
CA CYS A 16 -15.80 -7.33 -17.61
C CYS A 16 -17.19 -6.78 -17.26
N ASN A 17 -18.24 -7.52 -17.56
CA ASN A 17 -19.64 -7.05 -17.50
C ASN A 17 -19.89 -5.72 -18.26
N ILE A 18 -19.15 -5.51 -19.35
CA ILE A 18 -19.23 -4.32 -20.21
C ILE A 18 -19.73 -4.75 -21.59
N PRO A 19 -20.71 -4.05 -22.20
CA PRO A 19 -21.19 -4.36 -23.54
C PRO A 19 -20.06 -4.34 -24.57
N ILE A 20 -20.03 -5.32 -25.48
CA ILE A 20 -19.02 -5.46 -26.53
C ILE A 20 -18.92 -4.17 -27.38
N SER A 21 -20.06 -3.53 -27.67
CA SER A 21 -20.10 -2.25 -28.40
C SER A 21 -19.29 -1.16 -27.72
N LYS A 22 -19.38 -1.07 -26.39
CA LYS A 22 -18.61 -0.09 -25.58
C LYS A 22 -17.11 -0.38 -25.58
N ILE A 23 -16.72 -1.65 -25.52
CA ILE A 23 -15.30 -2.04 -25.63
C ILE A 23 -14.73 -1.64 -26.98
N LYS A 24 -15.49 -1.91 -28.09
CA LYS A 24 -15.10 -1.52 -29.45
C LYS A 24 -15.04 -0.01 -29.64
N GLU A 25 -16.07 0.72 -29.15
CA GLU A 25 -16.09 2.19 -29.17
C GLU A 25 -14.86 2.78 -28.46
N LEU A 26 -14.55 2.27 -27.26
CA LEU A 26 -13.37 2.71 -26.49
C LEU A 26 -12.07 2.44 -27.26
N ALA A 27 -11.91 1.26 -27.83
CA ALA A 27 -10.72 0.90 -28.62
C ALA A 27 -10.50 1.85 -29.80
N ILE A 28 -11.58 2.19 -30.54
CA ILE A 28 -11.53 3.15 -31.64
C ILE A 28 -11.16 4.56 -31.15
N LYS A 29 -11.77 5.01 -30.04
CA LYS A 29 -11.43 6.32 -29.43
C LYS A 29 -9.98 6.40 -29.01
N ILE A 30 -9.47 5.37 -28.35
CA ILE A 30 -8.06 5.27 -27.91
C ILE A 30 -7.10 5.33 -29.11
N ALA A 31 -7.40 4.57 -30.17
CA ALA A 31 -6.55 4.53 -31.36
C ALA A 31 -6.48 5.87 -32.13
N ASN A 32 -7.59 6.63 -32.15
CA ASN A 32 -7.73 7.85 -32.96
C ASN A 32 -7.46 9.15 -32.21
N LYS A 33 -7.17 9.11 -30.90
CA LYS A 33 -6.95 10.31 -30.09
C LYS A 33 -5.64 10.26 -29.34
N ARG A 34 -5.15 11.43 -28.91
CA ARG A 34 -4.08 11.51 -27.92
C ARG A 34 -4.59 10.86 -26.63
N THR A 35 -3.97 9.74 -26.25
CA THR A 35 -4.46 8.92 -25.15
C THR A 35 -3.36 8.56 -24.19
N MET A 36 -3.60 8.80 -22.90
CA MET A 36 -2.84 8.27 -21.79
C MET A 36 -3.65 7.21 -21.05
N ILE A 37 -3.12 6.01 -20.88
CA ILE A 37 -3.73 4.95 -20.08
C ILE A 37 -3.20 5.10 -18.66
N SER A 38 -4.04 5.62 -17.76
CA SER A 38 -3.69 5.76 -16.35
C SER A 38 -4.27 4.61 -15.54
N VAL A 39 -3.44 4.01 -14.71
CA VAL A 39 -3.80 2.90 -13.81
C VAL A 39 -3.59 3.27 -12.35
N SER A 40 -4.45 2.75 -11.49
CA SER A 40 -4.36 2.93 -10.04
C SER A 40 -3.50 1.85 -9.40
N TRP A 41 -2.82 2.19 -8.31
CA TRP A 41 -2.12 1.21 -7.48
C TRP A 41 -3.01 0.12 -6.90
N ALA A 42 -4.29 0.40 -6.71
CA ALA A 42 -5.25 -0.58 -6.19
C ALA A 42 -5.28 -1.88 -7.01
N LEU A 43 -4.94 -1.83 -8.30
CA LEU A 43 -4.88 -3.01 -9.17
C LEU A 43 -3.82 -4.03 -8.73
N THR A 44 -2.75 -3.61 -8.04
CA THR A 44 -1.76 -4.55 -7.49
C THR A 44 -2.33 -5.41 -6.36
N ARG A 45 -3.44 -4.99 -5.75
CA ARG A 45 -4.02 -5.64 -4.56
C ARG A 45 -5.13 -6.64 -4.89
N GLN A 46 -5.04 -7.27 -6.03
CA GLN A 46 -5.94 -8.35 -6.45
C GLN A 46 -5.13 -9.58 -6.86
N ASP A 47 -5.75 -10.72 -6.90
CA ASP A 47 -5.10 -11.95 -7.39
C ASP A 47 -4.56 -11.70 -8.81
N HIS A 48 -3.32 -12.07 -9.07
CA HIS A 48 -2.59 -11.77 -10.31
C HIS A 48 -2.49 -10.27 -10.62
N GLY A 49 -2.33 -9.42 -9.60
CA GLY A 49 -2.35 -7.96 -9.71
C GLY A 49 -1.23 -7.33 -10.55
N GLU A 50 -0.19 -8.04 -10.90
CA GLU A 50 0.86 -7.62 -11.83
C GLU A 50 0.35 -7.50 -13.27
N GLN A 51 -0.61 -8.35 -13.67
CA GLN A 51 -1.09 -8.48 -15.04
C GLN A 51 -1.73 -7.20 -15.60
N PRO A 52 -2.59 -6.44 -14.88
CA PRO A 52 -3.17 -5.20 -15.38
C PRO A 52 -2.13 -4.12 -15.73
N PHE A 53 -1.04 -4.01 -14.95
CA PHE A 53 0.02 -3.03 -15.22
C PHE A 53 0.77 -3.37 -16.50
N TRP A 54 1.14 -4.62 -16.65
CA TRP A 54 1.84 -5.09 -17.85
C TRP A 54 0.95 -4.94 -19.09
N MET A 55 -0.34 -5.27 -18.97
CA MET A 55 -1.30 -5.07 -20.06
C MET A 55 -1.48 -3.58 -20.41
N ALA A 56 -1.45 -2.66 -19.44
CA ALA A 56 -1.53 -1.23 -19.70
C ALA A 56 -0.33 -0.71 -20.51
N ILE A 57 0.88 -1.18 -20.18
CA ILE A 57 2.10 -0.87 -20.94
C ILE A 57 1.99 -1.42 -22.36
N MET A 58 1.51 -2.66 -22.52
CA MET A 58 1.32 -3.30 -23.81
C MET A 58 0.33 -2.52 -24.69
N LEU A 59 -0.84 -2.14 -24.16
CA LEU A 59 -1.83 -1.31 -24.87
C LEU A 59 -1.25 0.06 -25.24
N ALA A 60 -0.55 0.72 -24.33
CA ALA A 60 0.10 2.00 -24.60
C ALA A 60 1.17 1.88 -25.72
N SER A 61 1.89 0.77 -25.77
CA SER A 61 2.87 0.48 -26.82
C SER A 61 2.18 0.31 -28.18
N MET A 62 1.04 -0.39 -28.23
CA MET A 62 0.25 -0.57 -29.47
C MET A 62 -0.26 0.76 -30.04
N ILE A 63 -0.58 1.72 -29.17
CA ILE A 63 -1.04 3.07 -29.59
C ILE A 63 0.14 3.92 -30.10
N GLY A 64 1.38 3.59 -29.72
CA GLY A 64 2.57 4.29 -30.18
C GLY A 64 2.75 5.71 -29.61
N GLN A 65 2.12 6.02 -28.47
CA GLN A 65 2.14 7.37 -27.89
C GLN A 65 3.00 7.51 -26.62
N ILE A 66 3.72 6.46 -26.21
CA ILE A 66 4.66 6.52 -25.09
C ILE A 66 5.74 7.56 -25.41
N GLY A 67 6.07 8.43 -24.44
CA GLY A 67 7.02 9.52 -24.58
C GLY A 67 6.45 10.81 -25.19
N LEU A 68 5.16 10.84 -25.52
CA LEU A 68 4.48 12.06 -25.99
C LEU A 68 3.73 12.76 -24.86
N PRO A 69 3.66 14.11 -24.86
CA PRO A 69 2.83 14.85 -23.90
C PRO A 69 1.37 14.40 -23.96
N GLY A 70 0.79 14.01 -22.79
CA GLY A 70 -0.58 13.53 -22.70
C GLY A 70 -0.85 12.18 -23.39
N GLY A 71 0.18 11.41 -23.74
CA GLY A 71 0.09 10.08 -24.32
C GLY A 71 0.82 9.02 -23.48
N GLY A 72 0.69 7.74 -23.89
CA GLY A 72 1.36 6.62 -23.26
C GLY A 72 0.62 6.03 -22.08
N PHE A 73 1.33 5.68 -21.01
CA PHE A 73 0.73 5.15 -19.78
C PHE A 73 1.14 6.00 -18.57
N GLY A 74 0.30 6.00 -17.55
CA GLY A 74 0.51 6.76 -16.33
C GLY A 74 0.26 5.91 -15.08
N PHE A 75 1.16 6.09 -14.11
CA PHE A 75 1.07 5.41 -12.82
C PHE A 75 1.60 6.32 -11.71
N GLY A 76 0.71 6.78 -10.85
CA GLY A 76 1.07 7.58 -9.69
C GLY A 76 1.80 8.90 -10.02
N TYR A 77 1.49 9.56 -11.12
CA TYR A 77 2.10 10.83 -11.51
C TYR A 77 1.93 11.89 -10.43
N SER A 78 3.00 12.59 -10.09
CA SER A 78 3.11 13.57 -9.01
C SER A 78 2.73 13.04 -7.61
N ALA A 79 2.40 11.76 -7.49
CA ALA A 79 2.13 11.11 -6.18
C ALA A 79 3.28 10.20 -5.74
N THR A 80 3.96 9.54 -6.68
CA THR A 80 5.04 8.58 -6.43
C THR A 80 6.30 8.88 -7.20
N ASN A 81 6.20 9.79 -8.13
CA ASN A 81 7.29 10.25 -8.97
C ASN A 81 7.07 11.71 -9.35
N TYR A 82 8.01 12.30 -10.05
CA TYR A 82 7.99 13.70 -10.48
C TYR A 82 7.45 13.89 -11.92
N ILE A 83 6.89 12.85 -12.54
CA ILE A 83 6.35 12.95 -13.91
C ILE A 83 5.18 13.94 -13.94
N GLY A 84 5.19 14.84 -14.90
CA GLY A 84 4.27 15.97 -15.01
C GLY A 84 4.64 17.18 -14.13
N GLY A 85 5.63 17.03 -13.24
CA GLY A 85 6.16 18.14 -12.43
C GLY A 85 6.91 19.15 -13.28
N LYS A 86 6.78 20.43 -12.92
CA LYS A 86 7.45 21.56 -13.55
C LYS A 86 8.53 22.15 -12.63
N PHE A 87 9.41 21.30 -12.12
CA PHE A 87 10.47 21.69 -11.20
C PHE A 87 11.66 20.74 -11.32
N LYS A 88 12.85 21.23 -10.90
CA LYS A 88 14.03 20.39 -10.77
C LYS A 88 13.89 19.47 -9.57
N VAL A 89 14.31 18.21 -9.70
CA VAL A 89 14.35 17.27 -8.59
C VAL A 89 15.66 17.42 -7.82
N LEU A 90 15.58 17.68 -6.52
CA LEU A 90 16.74 17.76 -5.65
C LEU A 90 17.36 16.37 -5.46
N PRO A 91 18.67 16.19 -5.74
CA PRO A 91 19.35 14.91 -5.54
C PRO A 91 19.68 14.69 -4.05
N GLY A 92 18.66 14.36 -3.25
CA GLY A 92 18.80 14.16 -1.81
C GLY A 92 19.82 13.08 -1.47
N ALA A 93 20.54 13.29 -0.37
CA ALA A 93 21.43 12.28 0.19
C ALA A 93 20.65 11.20 0.95
N ALA A 94 21.26 10.06 1.16
CA ALA A 94 20.79 9.00 2.05
C ALA A 94 21.79 8.84 3.22
N PHE A 95 21.31 8.36 4.35
CA PHE A 95 22.18 7.98 5.44
C PHE A 95 23.10 6.82 5.03
N PRO A 96 24.32 6.72 5.59
CA PRO A 96 25.18 5.59 5.36
C PRO A 96 24.48 4.28 5.70
N GLN A 97 24.65 3.28 4.85
CA GLN A 97 24.17 1.93 5.09
C GLN A 97 25.36 0.97 5.08
N THR A 98 25.48 0.17 6.11
CA THR A 98 26.46 -0.91 6.14
C THR A 98 25.98 -2.09 5.29
N GLU A 99 26.91 -2.98 4.94
CA GLU A 99 26.58 -4.21 4.22
C GLU A 99 25.67 -5.09 5.07
N ASN A 100 24.55 -5.51 4.50
CA ASN A 100 23.68 -6.51 5.12
C ASN A 100 24.18 -7.90 4.75
N LYS A 101 24.68 -8.64 5.74
CA LYS A 101 25.16 -10.02 5.58
C LYS A 101 24.05 -11.07 5.54
N ILE A 102 22.78 -10.65 5.73
CA ILE A 102 21.61 -11.54 5.70
C ILE A 102 21.05 -11.53 4.29
N GLU A 103 21.13 -12.67 3.63
CA GLU A 103 20.65 -12.87 2.25
C GLU A 103 19.14 -13.21 2.18
N ASN A 104 18.55 -13.60 3.31
CA ASN A 104 17.12 -13.93 3.35
C ASN A 104 16.27 -12.69 3.08
N PHE A 105 15.34 -12.85 2.17
CA PHE A 105 14.36 -11.83 1.78
C PHE A 105 12.94 -12.32 2.05
N ILE A 106 12.15 -11.51 2.74
CA ILE A 106 10.75 -11.82 3.04
C ILE A 106 9.86 -10.74 2.40
N PRO A 107 8.96 -11.08 1.48
CA PRO A 107 7.99 -10.12 0.96
C PRO A 107 7.12 -9.55 2.08
N VAL A 108 6.90 -8.23 2.08
CA VAL A 108 6.17 -7.52 3.15
C VAL A 108 4.79 -8.13 3.45
N ALA A 109 4.11 -8.65 2.43
CA ALA A 109 2.80 -9.24 2.60
C ALA A 109 2.83 -10.71 3.08
N ARG A 110 4.00 -11.28 3.42
CA ARG A 110 4.14 -12.70 3.81
C ARG A 110 4.48 -12.89 5.29
N ILE A 111 4.11 -11.95 6.16
CA ILE A 111 4.42 -12.00 7.60
C ILE A 111 3.79 -13.23 8.27
N SER A 112 2.51 -13.51 7.99
CA SER A 112 1.86 -14.70 8.56
C SER A 112 2.52 -16.00 8.06
N ASP A 113 2.92 -16.04 6.79
CA ASP A 113 3.64 -17.20 6.25
C ASP A 113 5.00 -17.39 6.92
N LEU A 114 5.76 -16.30 7.08
CA LEU A 114 7.05 -16.28 7.79
C LEU A 114 6.93 -16.93 9.17
N LEU A 115 5.98 -16.45 9.97
CA LEU A 115 5.86 -16.85 11.38
C LEU A 115 5.24 -18.25 11.56
N LEU A 116 4.35 -18.67 10.64
CA LEU A 116 3.66 -19.96 10.73
C LEU A 116 4.41 -21.12 10.08
N ASN A 117 5.36 -20.84 9.19
CA ASN A 117 6.01 -21.86 8.37
C ASN A 117 7.54 -21.79 8.39
N PRO A 118 8.22 -21.77 9.57
CA PRO A 118 9.67 -21.80 9.62
C PRO A 118 10.21 -23.01 8.86
N GLY A 119 11.29 -22.81 8.10
CA GLY A 119 11.92 -23.85 7.27
C GLY A 119 11.25 -24.13 5.93
N LYS A 120 10.05 -23.60 5.65
CA LYS A 120 9.37 -23.79 4.37
C LYS A 120 10.00 -22.92 3.28
N LYS A 121 10.17 -23.51 2.09
CA LYS A 121 10.62 -22.79 0.88
C LYS A 121 9.49 -21.99 0.27
N PHE A 122 9.82 -20.84 -0.35
CA PHE A 122 8.92 -20.04 -1.17
C PHE A 122 9.69 -19.38 -2.31
N ASP A 123 8.98 -19.11 -3.40
CA ASP A 123 9.55 -18.45 -4.58
C ASP A 123 9.19 -16.97 -4.59
N PHE A 124 10.16 -16.14 -4.95
CA PHE A 124 9.99 -14.72 -5.15
C PHE A 124 10.97 -14.19 -6.21
N ASN A 125 10.43 -13.54 -7.24
CA ASN A 125 11.19 -12.84 -8.29
C ASN A 125 12.37 -13.65 -8.85
N GLY A 126 12.11 -14.90 -9.23
CA GLY A 126 13.09 -15.81 -9.83
C GLY A 126 14.01 -16.54 -8.86
N ASN A 127 13.93 -16.25 -7.57
CA ASN A 127 14.71 -16.89 -6.54
C ASN A 127 13.84 -17.74 -5.61
N SER A 128 14.46 -18.68 -4.91
CA SER A 128 13.82 -19.49 -3.88
C SER A 128 14.45 -19.17 -2.53
N TYR A 129 13.61 -18.85 -1.56
CA TYR A 129 14.02 -18.50 -0.19
C TYR A 129 13.43 -19.47 0.83
N VAL A 130 13.88 -19.38 2.07
CA VAL A 130 13.39 -20.19 3.18
C VAL A 130 12.96 -19.26 4.31
N TYR A 131 11.76 -19.48 4.86
CA TYR A 131 11.34 -18.73 6.05
C TYR A 131 12.22 -19.11 7.26
N PRO A 132 12.88 -18.11 7.91
CA PRO A 132 13.64 -18.37 9.13
C PRO A 132 12.71 -18.66 10.31
N ASP A 133 13.24 -19.31 11.34
CA ASP A 133 12.59 -19.47 12.64
C ASP A 133 12.75 -18.18 13.44
N THR A 134 11.77 -17.28 13.33
CA THR A 134 11.79 -15.94 13.90
C THR A 134 11.41 -15.98 15.38
N LYS A 135 12.34 -15.64 16.28
CA LYS A 135 12.11 -15.60 17.72
C LYS A 135 11.71 -14.23 18.24
N ILE A 136 12.22 -13.17 17.62
CA ILE A 136 11.93 -11.78 18.01
C ILE A 136 11.37 -11.04 16.81
N VAL A 137 10.25 -10.34 17.00
CA VAL A 137 9.72 -9.37 16.06
C VAL A 137 9.90 -7.98 16.66
N TYR A 138 10.68 -7.14 16.03
CA TYR A 138 10.82 -5.74 16.39
C TYR A 138 10.16 -4.88 15.33
N TRP A 139 9.13 -4.15 15.69
CA TRP A 139 8.33 -3.35 14.80
C TRP A 139 8.48 -1.85 15.09
N ALA A 140 9.07 -1.11 14.16
CA ALA A 140 9.21 0.33 14.23
C ALA A 140 8.58 0.97 12.98
N GLY A 141 7.48 1.70 13.16
CA GLY A 141 6.70 2.30 12.08
C GLY A 141 5.74 1.35 11.37
N GLY A 142 4.55 1.83 11.06
CA GLY A 142 3.46 1.02 10.49
C GLY A 142 2.74 0.15 11.51
N ASN A 143 1.72 -0.60 11.08
CA ASN A 143 0.94 -1.47 11.95
C ASN A 143 0.31 -2.62 11.14
N PRO A 144 0.73 -3.88 11.31
CA PRO A 144 0.25 -5.00 10.52
C PRO A 144 -1.25 -5.27 10.74
N PHE A 145 -1.79 -5.02 11.94
CA PHE A 145 -3.20 -5.24 12.25
C PHE A 145 -4.15 -4.23 11.58
N HIS A 146 -3.61 -3.20 10.93
CA HIS A 146 -4.41 -2.22 10.20
C HIS A 146 -4.39 -2.43 8.68
N HIS A 147 -3.39 -3.13 8.14
CA HIS A 147 -3.23 -3.27 6.69
C HIS A 147 -2.88 -4.67 6.19
N HIS A 148 -2.56 -5.63 7.07
CA HIS A 148 -2.30 -7.01 6.66
C HIS A 148 -3.64 -7.78 6.50
N GLN A 149 -3.66 -8.77 5.60
CA GLN A 149 -4.85 -9.55 5.28
C GLN A 149 -5.05 -10.70 6.27
N ASP A 150 -6.25 -11.26 6.33
CA ASP A 150 -6.66 -12.34 7.24
C ASP A 150 -6.10 -12.15 8.66
N LEU A 151 -6.65 -11.16 9.36
CA LEU A 151 -6.16 -10.80 10.70
C LEU A 151 -6.27 -11.96 11.70
N ASN A 152 -7.20 -12.90 11.48
CA ASN A 152 -7.32 -14.07 12.34
C ASN A 152 -6.15 -15.04 12.14
N ARG A 153 -5.66 -15.16 10.91
CA ARG A 153 -4.43 -15.89 10.59
C ARG A 153 -3.20 -15.17 11.14
N LEU A 154 -3.16 -13.83 11.01
CA LEU A 154 -2.09 -13.01 11.56
C LEU A 154 -2.00 -13.14 13.08
N ILE A 155 -3.13 -13.13 13.81
CA ILE A 155 -3.15 -13.32 15.27
C ILE A 155 -2.49 -14.64 15.66
N LYS A 156 -2.84 -15.75 14.97
CA LYS A 156 -2.20 -17.05 15.20
C LYS A 156 -0.70 -17.03 14.92
N ALA A 157 -0.29 -16.30 13.89
CA ALA A 157 1.11 -16.12 13.56
C ALA A 157 1.86 -15.30 14.62
N TRP A 158 1.18 -14.28 15.18
CA TRP A 158 1.74 -13.37 16.18
C TRP A 158 2.01 -14.03 17.55
N GLU A 159 1.42 -15.20 17.79
CA GLU A 159 1.66 -16.05 18.97
C GLU A 159 2.92 -16.93 18.85
N LYS A 160 3.65 -16.88 17.72
CA LYS A 160 4.82 -17.77 17.47
C LYS A 160 6.15 -17.21 17.95
N PRO A 161 6.45 -15.90 17.78
CA PRO A 161 7.67 -15.33 18.31
C PRO A 161 7.71 -15.38 19.84
N ASP A 162 8.91 -15.53 20.40
CA ASP A 162 9.11 -15.51 21.87
C ASP A 162 8.91 -14.10 22.44
N THR A 163 9.20 -13.06 21.65
CA THR A 163 9.07 -11.66 22.07
C THR A 163 8.68 -10.75 20.91
N ILE A 164 7.76 -9.85 21.15
CA ILE A 164 7.35 -8.81 20.24
C ILE A 164 7.62 -7.45 20.86
N ILE A 165 8.39 -6.62 20.15
CA ILE A 165 8.78 -5.27 20.57
C ILE A 165 8.20 -4.29 19.56
N SER A 166 7.64 -3.17 20.01
CA SER A 166 7.19 -2.10 19.13
C SER A 166 7.58 -0.72 19.61
N ASN A 167 7.95 0.16 18.66
CA ASN A 167 8.01 1.60 18.89
C ASN A 167 6.65 2.17 18.50
N GLU A 168 5.92 2.75 19.45
CA GLU A 168 4.60 3.29 19.20
C GLU A 168 4.34 4.57 20.00
N TRP A 169 3.60 5.47 19.40
CA TRP A 169 3.23 6.75 20.00
C TRP A 169 1.86 6.74 20.67
N CYS A 170 1.07 5.67 20.47
CA CYS A 170 -0.26 5.51 21.08
C CYS A 170 -0.65 4.04 21.21
N TRP A 171 -1.67 3.76 22.02
CA TRP A 171 -2.23 2.42 22.22
C TRP A 171 -3.08 1.96 21.02
N ASN A 172 -2.45 1.72 19.91
CA ASN A 172 -3.07 1.08 18.75
C ASN A 172 -3.07 -0.45 18.88
N THR A 173 -3.54 -1.15 17.86
CA THR A 173 -3.67 -2.62 17.92
C THR A 173 -2.32 -3.32 18.02
N LEU A 174 -1.25 -2.81 17.40
CA LEU A 174 0.08 -3.39 17.51
C LEU A 174 0.64 -3.23 18.92
N ALA A 175 0.58 -2.03 19.49
CA ALA A 175 1.02 -1.78 20.86
C ALA A 175 0.31 -2.69 21.88
N LYS A 176 -1.01 -2.90 21.71
CA LYS A 176 -1.82 -3.81 22.57
C LYS A 176 -1.46 -5.29 22.41
N ARG A 177 -0.67 -5.66 21.39
CA ARG A 177 -0.25 -7.03 21.06
C ARG A 177 1.27 -7.21 21.05
N SER A 178 1.97 -6.27 21.67
CA SER A 178 3.41 -6.32 21.89
C SER A 178 3.70 -6.64 23.35
N ASP A 179 4.78 -7.40 23.60
CA ASP A 179 5.26 -7.70 24.95
C ASP A 179 6.01 -6.50 25.53
N ILE A 180 6.70 -5.74 24.67
CA ILE A 180 7.43 -4.53 25.04
C ILE A 180 7.01 -3.40 24.12
N VAL A 181 6.53 -2.31 24.69
CA VAL A 181 6.20 -1.07 23.97
C VAL A 181 7.16 0.02 24.38
N LEU A 182 7.91 0.55 23.41
CA LEU A 182 8.82 1.67 23.60
C LEU A 182 8.13 2.94 23.07
N PRO A 183 7.79 3.90 23.94
CA PRO A 183 7.08 5.10 23.52
C PRO A 183 7.98 5.96 22.64
N CYS A 184 7.52 6.28 21.44
CA CYS A 184 8.24 7.11 20.47
C CYS A 184 7.56 8.46 20.24
N THR A 185 8.35 9.45 19.82
CA THR A 185 7.89 10.81 19.53
C THR A 185 7.12 10.88 18.21
N THR A 186 6.16 11.81 18.17
CA THR A 186 5.53 12.25 16.93
C THR A 186 6.41 13.31 16.22
N PRO A 187 6.14 13.63 14.94
CA PRO A 187 6.87 14.70 14.23
C PRO A 187 6.80 16.08 14.90
N LEU A 188 5.78 16.35 15.72
CA LEU A 188 5.66 17.63 16.44
C LEU A 188 6.59 17.74 17.65
N GLU A 189 7.07 16.60 18.13
CA GLU A 189 7.90 16.49 19.36
C GLU A 189 9.40 16.44 19.06
N ARG A 190 9.80 16.52 17.78
CA ARG A 190 11.21 16.49 17.37
C ARG A 190 11.49 17.44 16.20
N THR A 191 12.75 17.75 15.99
CA THR A 191 13.22 18.40 14.75
C THR A 191 13.38 17.36 13.64
N ASP A 192 13.14 17.78 12.39
CA ASP A 192 13.32 16.93 11.21
C ASP A 192 13.43 17.81 9.94
N ILE A 193 13.60 17.17 8.78
CA ILE A 193 13.60 17.81 7.47
C ILE A 193 12.58 17.11 6.59
N MET A 194 11.62 17.87 6.05
CA MET A 194 10.69 17.35 5.05
C MET A 194 11.21 17.65 3.65
N MET A 195 11.38 16.60 2.86
CA MET A 195 11.78 16.67 1.46
C MET A 195 11.11 15.53 0.69
N THR A 196 10.71 15.78 -0.54
CA THR A 196 10.16 14.76 -1.42
C THR A 196 10.53 15.05 -2.88
N PRO A 197 10.78 14.06 -3.73
CA PRO A 197 10.96 14.26 -5.17
C PRO A 197 9.69 14.66 -5.92
N ARG A 198 8.56 14.83 -5.22
CA ARG A 198 7.22 15.05 -5.79
C ARG A 198 6.79 16.51 -5.80
N ASP A 199 7.44 17.35 -5.03
CA ASP A 199 7.19 18.79 -5.02
C ASP A 199 8.51 19.58 -4.85
N PRO A 200 8.52 20.88 -5.18
CA PRO A 200 9.74 21.68 -5.17
C PRO A 200 10.11 22.26 -3.81
N PHE A 201 9.45 21.88 -2.73
CA PHE A 201 9.68 22.49 -1.42
C PHE A 201 10.48 21.58 -0.49
N VAL A 202 11.41 22.20 0.24
CA VAL A 202 12.10 21.61 1.39
C VAL A 202 11.73 22.42 2.63
N VAL A 203 11.28 21.73 3.68
CA VAL A 203 10.77 22.38 4.90
C VAL A 203 11.55 21.91 6.12
N SER A 204 11.97 22.88 6.93
CA SER A 204 12.50 22.64 8.27
C SER A 204 11.36 22.35 9.23
N MET A 205 11.30 21.15 9.74
CA MET A 205 10.32 20.76 10.74
C MET A 205 10.90 20.98 12.12
N ASP A 206 10.43 22.03 12.80
CA ASP A 206 10.91 22.34 14.16
C ASP A 206 10.08 21.54 15.20
N LYS A 207 10.71 21.23 16.30
CA LYS A 207 10.01 20.75 17.49
C LYS A 207 9.03 21.83 17.97
N ILE A 208 7.75 21.49 18.08
CA ILE A 208 6.67 22.42 18.47
C ILE A 208 6.26 22.20 19.93
N ILE A 209 6.30 20.96 20.40
CA ILE A 209 5.92 20.54 21.75
C ILE A 209 7.00 19.64 22.35
N GLU A 210 7.07 19.60 23.67
CA GLU A 210 7.96 18.66 24.36
C GLU A 210 7.45 17.22 24.24
N PRO A 211 8.35 16.22 24.16
CA PRO A 211 7.99 14.81 24.15
C PRO A 211 7.07 14.46 25.34
N TYR A 212 6.01 13.73 25.06
CA TYR A 212 5.06 13.34 26.11
C TYR A 212 5.61 12.18 26.96
N GLY A 213 5.62 12.37 28.28
CA GLY A 213 6.02 11.33 29.23
C GLY A 213 7.47 10.87 29.03
N GLN A 214 7.66 9.60 28.72
CA GLN A 214 8.98 8.96 28.49
C GLN A 214 9.29 8.75 27.00
N SER A 215 8.51 9.38 26.10
CA SER A 215 8.72 9.24 24.66
C SER A 215 10.10 9.73 24.23
N LYS A 216 10.74 8.96 23.35
CA LYS A 216 12.05 9.27 22.77
C LYS A 216 11.99 9.18 21.26
N ASN A 217 12.88 9.86 20.57
CA ASN A 217 13.02 9.68 19.14
C ASN A 217 13.45 8.24 18.82
N ASP A 218 13.01 7.69 17.68
CA ASP A 218 13.41 6.35 17.27
C ASP A 218 14.94 6.20 17.22
N PHE A 219 15.67 7.23 16.76
CA PHE A 219 17.13 7.23 16.78
C PHE A 219 17.69 7.04 18.21
N GLU A 220 17.15 7.77 19.19
CA GLU A 220 17.58 7.64 20.59
C GLU A 220 17.24 6.27 21.19
N ILE A 221 16.07 5.72 20.84
CA ILE A 221 15.68 4.37 21.26
C ILE A 221 16.70 3.35 20.74
N PHE A 222 17.00 3.39 19.44
CA PHE A 222 17.97 2.46 18.86
C PHE A 222 19.42 2.69 19.34
N ALA A 223 19.83 3.96 19.55
CA ALA A 223 21.13 4.28 20.11
C ALA A 223 21.29 3.72 21.54
N ASN A 224 20.25 3.82 22.37
CA ASN A 224 20.24 3.23 23.71
C ASN A 224 20.32 1.69 23.70
N ILE A 225 19.64 1.05 22.75
CA ILE A 225 19.75 -0.41 22.54
C ILE A 225 21.17 -0.76 22.10
N ALA A 226 21.72 -0.05 21.11
CA ALA A 226 23.09 -0.24 20.61
C ALA A 226 24.13 -0.07 21.73
N LYS A 227 23.93 0.90 22.62
CA LYS A 227 24.78 1.10 23.81
C LYS A 227 24.78 -0.12 24.74
N LYS A 228 23.60 -0.67 25.03
CA LYS A 228 23.45 -1.89 25.84
C LYS A 228 24.08 -3.12 25.17
N MET A 229 24.15 -3.13 23.85
CA MET A 229 24.81 -4.17 23.06
C MET A 229 26.32 -3.92 22.87
N GLY A 230 26.88 -2.81 23.35
CA GLY A 230 28.29 -2.44 23.18
C GLY A 230 28.68 -2.02 21.76
N ILE A 231 27.72 -1.56 20.96
CA ILE A 231 27.91 -1.15 19.55
C ILE A 231 27.44 0.27 19.26
N GLU A 232 27.28 1.12 20.28
CA GLU A 232 26.77 2.50 20.16
C GLU A 232 27.55 3.30 19.10
N GLU A 233 28.88 3.27 19.18
CA GLU A 233 29.74 4.01 18.24
C GLU A 233 29.56 3.56 16.77
N LYS A 234 29.36 2.27 16.54
CA LYS A 234 29.07 1.77 15.17
C LYS A 234 27.71 2.21 14.65
N PHE A 235 26.74 2.38 15.53
CA PHE A 235 25.39 2.81 15.16
C PHE A 235 25.31 4.31 14.96
N THR A 236 25.88 5.08 15.89
CA THR A 236 25.75 6.55 15.91
C THR A 236 26.87 7.27 15.15
N GLU A 237 28.02 6.63 14.93
CA GLU A 237 29.28 7.26 14.48
C GLU A 237 29.64 8.49 15.35
N GLY A 238 29.33 8.42 16.65
CA GLY A 238 29.53 9.53 17.60
C GLY A 238 28.61 10.73 17.39
N LYS A 239 27.61 10.64 16.51
CA LYS A 239 26.71 11.76 16.17
C LYS A 239 25.38 11.66 16.89
N SER A 240 24.86 12.80 17.33
CA SER A 240 23.47 13.00 17.75
C SER A 240 22.51 13.02 16.55
N GLN A 241 21.21 13.01 16.80
CA GLN A 241 20.20 13.16 15.76
C GLN A 241 20.33 14.48 15.00
N ASP A 242 20.59 15.58 15.69
CA ASP A 242 20.72 16.89 15.05
C ASP A 242 21.98 16.98 14.19
N GLU A 243 23.11 16.40 14.64
CA GLU A 243 24.33 16.29 13.84
C GLU A 243 24.13 15.41 12.60
N TRP A 244 23.32 14.33 12.69
CA TRP A 244 22.93 13.56 11.52
C TRP A 244 22.06 14.32 10.54
N GLN A 245 21.13 15.16 11.01
CA GLN A 245 20.32 16.02 10.15
C GLN A 245 21.19 17.08 9.42
N GLU A 246 22.11 17.69 10.13
CA GLU A 246 23.07 18.63 9.53
C GLU A 246 23.95 17.92 8.49
N TRP A 247 24.47 16.73 8.82
CA TRP A 247 25.30 15.96 7.92
C TRP A 247 24.56 15.61 6.63
N ILE A 248 23.34 15.05 6.69
CA ILE A 248 22.58 14.66 5.49
C ILE A 248 22.19 15.88 4.65
N TYR A 249 21.92 17.02 5.28
CA TYR A 249 21.66 18.26 4.57
C TYR A 249 22.91 18.75 3.82
N LYS A 250 24.08 18.74 4.45
CA LYS A 250 25.37 19.09 3.81
C LYS A 250 25.66 18.17 2.62
N GLN A 251 25.47 16.87 2.74
CA GLN A 251 25.60 15.94 1.62
C GLN A 251 24.62 16.28 0.48
N THR A 252 23.41 16.66 0.83
CA THR A 252 22.40 17.10 -0.15
C THR A 252 22.80 18.41 -0.82
N PHE A 253 23.35 19.35 -0.06
CA PHE A 253 23.88 20.62 -0.55
C PHE A 253 24.98 20.43 -1.62
N ASP A 254 25.94 19.57 -1.34
CA ASP A 254 27.03 19.26 -2.28
C ASP A 254 26.51 18.58 -3.57
N ARG A 255 25.56 17.65 -3.44
CA ARG A 255 24.91 17.03 -4.59
C ARG A 255 24.08 18.01 -5.41
N ALA A 256 23.39 18.94 -4.75
CA ALA A 256 22.64 20.00 -5.42
C ALA A 256 23.57 20.91 -6.24
N ALA A 257 24.69 21.34 -5.66
CA ALA A 257 25.69 22.13 -6.35
C ALA A 257 26.24 21.40 -7.58
N ALA A 258 26.58 20.13 -7.48
CA ALA A 258 27.03 19.31 -8.59
C ALA A 258 25.96 19.16 -9.70
N ALA A 259 24.67 19.25 -9.36
CA ALA A 259 23.55 19.23 -10.29
C ALA A 259 23.13 20.62 -10.79
N ASN A 260 23.89 21.69 -10.49
CA ASN A 260 23.55 23.09 -10.78
C ASN A 260 22.19 23.50 -10.21
N ILE A 261 21.93 23.11 -8.97
CA ILE A 261 20.76 23.51 -8.18
C ILE A 261 21.27 24.27 -6.96
N GLU A 262 20.91 25.55 -6.87
CA GLU A 262 21.25 26.38 -5.72
C GLU A 262 20.26 26.14 -4.58
N ILE A 263 20.76 25.81 -3.39
CA ILE A 263 19.98 25.74 -2.17
C ILE A 263 20.69 26.51 -1.05
N PRO A 264 19.97 26.99 -0.01
CA PRO A 264 20.60 27.70 1.10
C PRO A 264 21.52 26.78 1.90
N LYS A 265 22.51 27.35 2.60
CA LYS A 265 23.29 26.63 3.63
C LYS A 265 22.38 26.21 4.78
N TYR A 266 22.80 25.24 5.56
CA TYR A 266 21.98 24.61 6.62
C TYR A 266 21.43 25.63 7.63
N GLU A 267 22.28 26.51 8.13
CA GLU A 267 21.91 27.54 9.13
C GLU A 267 20.83 28.47 8.56
N LYS A 268 21.02 28.95 7.33
CA LYS A 268 20.04 29.81 6.64
C LYS A 268 18.73 29.04 6.35
N PHE A 269 18.80 27.80 5.98
CA PHE A 269 17.60 26.94 5.81
C PHE A 269 16.82 26.83 7.12
N ARG A 270 17.50 26.53 8.23
CA ARG A 270 16.86 26.43 9.56
C ARG A 270 16.24 27.77 10.01
N GLU A 271 16.85 28.90 9.66
CA GLU A 271 16.34 30.26 9.95
C GLU A 271 15.09 30.56 9.12
N GLN A 272 15.15 30.39 7.79
CA GLN A 272 14.06 30.74 6.88
C GLN A 272 12.91 29.72 6.85
N LYS A 273 13.11 28.54 7.43
CA LYS A 273 12.14 27.43 7.63
C LYS A 273 11.77 26.65 6.37
N TRP A 274 11.87 27.20 5.21
CA TRP A 274 11.61 26.50 3.96
C TRP A 274 12.28 27.20 2.78
N PHE A 275 12.44 26.47 1.69
CA PHE A 275 12.82 27.04 0.41
C PHE A 275 12.19 26.26 -0.74
N LYS A 276 12.10 26.91 -1.90
CA LYS A 276 11.70 26.30 -3.15
C LYS A 276 12.96 25.96 -3.95
N ILE A 277 13.03 24.73 -4.47
CA ILE A 277 14.21 24.17 -5.13
C ILE A 277 14.53 24.89 -6.45
N SER A 278 13.50 25.27 -7.23
CA SER A 278 13.68 25.96 -8.52
C SER A 278 12.42 26.71 -8.93
N ASP A 279 12.58 27.63 -9.87
CA ASP A 279 11.46 28.14 -10.64
C ASP A 279 10.82 27.04 -11.50
N PRO A 280 9.58 27.28 -11.97
CA PRO A 280 8.93 26.34 -12.86
C PRO A 280 9.78 26.03 -14.09
N THR A 281 9.88 24.75 -14.43
CA THR A 281 10.54 24.22 -15.64
C THR A 281 9.50 23.68 -16.63
N GLU A 282 9.95 23.22 -17.79
CA GLU A 282 9.10 22.41 -18.64
C GLU A 282 8.69 21.11 -17.90
N PRO A 283 7.46 20.62 -18.13
CA PRO A 283 6.99 19.42 -17.45
C PRO A 283 7.79 18.19 -17.86
N THR A 284 8.11 17.36 -16.87
CA THR A 284 8.79 16.08 -17.14
C THR A 284 7.81 15.11 -17.82
N ILE A 285 8.18 14.65 -19.00
CA ILE A 285 7.40 13.66 -19.77
C ILE A 285 8.10 12.30 -19.66
N MET A 286 7.35 11.29 -19.21
CA MET A 286 7.90 9.94 -19.05
C MET A 286 8.37 9.36 -20.38
N LEU A 287 9.60 8.85 -20.41
CA LEU A 287 10.23 8.20 -21.58
C LEU A 287 10.33 9.08 -22.83
N LYS A 288 10.33 10.42 -22.68
CA LYS A 288 10.54 11.35 -23.80
C LYS A 288 11.85 11.10 -24.51
N ASP A 289 12.96 11.07 -23.77
CA ASP A 289 14.31 10.93 -24.33
C ASP A 289 14.50 9.56 -25.00
N PHE A 290 13.93 8.49 -24.41
CA PHE A 290 13.88 7.17 -25.05
C PHE A 290 13.13 7.20 -26.38
N ARG A 291 12.02 7.92 -26.47
CA ARG A 291 11.26 8.07 -27.71
C ARG A 291 12.04 8.83 -28.78
N GLU A 292 12.71 9.91 -28.38
CA GLU A 292 13.47 10.78 -29.30
C GLU A 292 14.71 10.07 -29.85
N ASP A 293 15.45 9.38 -29.00
CA ASP A 293 16.62 8.58 -29.41
C ASP A 293 16.79 7.33 -28.53
N PRO A 294 16.17 6.20 -28.92
CA PRO A 294 16.26 4.96 -28.12
C PRO A 294 17.66 4.34 -28.05
N LYS A 295 18.56 4.69 -28.97
CA LYS A 295 19.94 4.18 -28.96
C LYS A 295 20.79 4.94 -27.93
N LYS A 296 20.59 6.25 -27.84
CA LYS A 296 21.30 7.11 -26.89
C LYS A 296 20.71 6.98 -25.47
N ASN A 297 19.43 6.76 -25.37
CA ASN A 297 18.69 6.68 -24.10
C ASN A 297 17.96 5.33 -23.98
N PRO A 298 18.68 4.18 -23.97
CA PRO A 298 18.05 2.86 -23.84
C PRO A 298 17.33 2.72 -22.49
N LEU A 299 16.31 1.89 -22.44
CA LEU A 299 15.68 1.51 -21.19
C LEU A 299 16.55 0.55 -20.38
N ASN A 300 16.39 0.56 -19.07
CA ASN A 300 17.07 -0.39 -18.17
C ASN A 300 16.37 -1.77 -18.20
N THR A 301 16.28 -2.35 -19.40
CA THR A 301 15.76 -3.70 -19.66
C THR A 301 16.83 -4.49 -20.43
N PRO A 302 16.81 -5.82 -20.43
CA PRO A 302 17.80 -6.63 -21.18
C PRO A 302 17.92 -6.25 -22.65
N SER A 303 16.83 -5.85 -23.30
CA SER A 303 16.81 -5.42 -24.70
C SER A 303 17.12 -3.93 -24.92
N GLY A 304 17.16 -3.13 -23.87
CA GLY A 304 17.18 -1.67 -23.94
C GLY A 304 15.88 -1.04 -24.47
N LYS A 305 14.83 -1.84 -24.63
CA LYS A 305 13.52 -1.46 -25.19
C LYS A 305 12.37 -1.82 -24.26
N ILE A 306 11.15 -1.41 -24.62
CA ILE A 306 9.94 -1.89 -23.95
C ILE A 306 9.74 -3.37 -24.30
N GLU A 307 9.70 -4.23 -23.30
CA GLU A 307 9.54 -5.68 -23.47
C GLU A 307 8.06 -6.07 -23.26
N ILE A 308 7.40 -6.43 -24.35
CA ILE A 308 6.05 -7.02 -24.32
C ILE A 308 6.12 -8.47 -23.84
N PHE A 309 7.14 -9.20 -24.28
CA PHE A 309 7.52 -10.49 -23.74
C PHE A 309 8.84 -10.35 -22.98
N SER A 310 8.85 -10.71 -21.71
CA SER A 310 10.03 -10.73 -20.86
C SER A 310 10.59 -12.15 -20.79
N LYS A 311 11.75 -12.36 -21.45
CA LYS A 311 12.45 -13.63 -21.34
C LYS A 311 12.87 -13.93 -19.90
N THR A 312 13.30 -12.90 -19.16
CA THR A 312 13.69 -13.04 -17.74
C THR A 312 12.55 -13.66 -16.91
N VAL A 313 11.34 -13.12 -17.03
CA VAL A 313 10.18 -13.66 -16.28
C VAL A 313 9.76 -15.03 -16.80
N ALA A 314 9.81 -15.26 -18.13
CA ALA A 314 9.51 -16.56 -18.72
C ALA A 314 10.46 -17.67 -18.22
N ASP A 315 11.74 -17.36 -18.07
CA ASP A 315 12.76 -18.30 -17.59
C ASP A 315 12.56 -18.70 -16.10
N PHE A 316 11.79 -17.95 -15.32
CA PHE A 316 11.41 -18.35 -13.96
C PHE A 316 10.45 -19.54 -13.90
N ASN A 317 9.79 -19.87 -15.02
CA ASN A 317 8.84 -20.98 -15.16
C ASN A 317 7.70 -20.94 -14.13
N TYR A 318 7.20 -19.74 -13.82
CA TYR A 318 6.05 -19.57 -12.92
C TYR A 318 4.74 -19.83 -13.64
N ASP A 319 3.92 -20.70 -13.07
CA ASP A 319 2.58 -21.04 -13.57
C ASP A 319 1.57 -19.89 -13.39
N ASP A 320 1.82 -18.99 -12.43
CA ASP A 320 0.97 -17.86 -12.08
C ASP A 320 1.48 -16.50 -12.61
N CYS A 321 2.63 -16.46 -13.29
CA CYS A 321 3.17 -15.27 -13.93
C CYS A 321 4.11 -15.61 -15.10
N PRO A 322 3.60 -15.88 -16.31
CA PRO A 322 4.41 -16.14 -17.50
C PRO A 322 5.08 -14.86 -18.01
N GLY A 323 5.95 -14.99 -19.02
CA GLY A 323 6.72 -13.89 -19.59
C GLY A 323 5.92 -12.84 -20.39
N HIS A 324 4.59 -12.85 -20.34
CA HIS A 324 3.71 -11.90 -21.02
C HIS A 324 2.38 -11.75 -20.29
N PRO A 325 1.61 -10.67 -20.50
CA PRO A 325 0.33 -10.48 -19.83
C PRO A 325 -0.68 -11.55 -20.23
N VAL A 326 -1.32 -12.14 -19.21
CA VAL A 326 -2.35 -13.17 -19.36
C VAL A 326 -3.51 -12.89 -18.39
N TRP A 327 -4.72 -13.20 -18.82
CA TRP A 327 -5.84 -13.26 -17.91
C TRP A 327 -5.78 -14.57 -17.11
N PHE A 328 -5.68 -14.43 -15.80
CA PHE A 328 -5.90 -15.51 -14.84
C PHE A 328 -7.20 -15.24 -14.07
N GLU A 329 -7.97 -16.29 -13.87
CA GLU A 329 -9.18 -16.19 -13.08
C GLU A 329 -8.85 -16.06 -11.58
N PRO A 330 -9.22 -14.93 -10.91
CA PRO A 330 -8.94 -14.74 -9.50
C PRO A 330 -9.57 -15.83 -8.63
N CYS A 331 -8.96 -16.10 -7.46
CA CYS A 331 -9.49 -17.12 -6.53
C CYS A 331 -10.88 -16.75 -6.01
N GLU A 332 -11.15 -15.47 -5.78
CA GLU A 332 -12.45 -14.92 -5.38
C GLU A 332 -12.75 -13.67 -6.20
N TRP A 333 -13.89 -13.66 -6.91
CA TRP A 333 -14.34 -12.53 -7.74
C TRP A 333 -15.80 -12.71 -8.16
N LEU A 334 -16.40 -11.71 -8.82
CA LEU A 334 -17.82 -11.73 -9.26
C LEU A 334 -18.19 -12.95 -10.10
N GLY A 335 -17.28 -13.51 -10.89
CA GLY A 335 -17.52 -14.73 -11.67
C GLY A 335 -17.56 -16.01 -10.84
N LYS A 336 -17.13 -15.96 -9.58
CA LYS A 336 -17.12 -17.09 -8.63
C LYS A 336 -18.04 -16.92 -7.43
N VAL A 337 -18.95 -15.93 -7.47
CA VAL A 337 -19.94 -15.76 -6.39
C VAL A 337 -20.80 -17.02 -6.24
N ASN A 338 -21.18 -17.33 -5.03
CA ASN A 338 -21.99 -18.47 -4.68
C ASN A 338 -23.10 -18.07 -3.70
N LYS A 339 -23.99 -19.00 -3.37
CA LYS A 339 -25.12 -18.74 -2.46
C LYS A 339 -24.68 -18.31 -1.05
N LYS A 340 -23.50 -18.78 -0.60
CA LYS A 340 -22.97 -18.48 0.73
C LYS A 340 -22.31 -17.09 0.79
N TYR A 341 -21.58 -16.69 -0.28
CA TYR A 341 -20.87 -15.42 -0.38
C TYR A 341 -21.16 -14.74 -1.73
N PRO A 342 -22.30 -14.06 -1.85
CA PRO A 342 -22.79 -13.52 -3.13
C PRO A 342 -22.27 -12.12 -3.44
N LEU A 343 -21.50 -11.48 -2.56
CA LEU A 343 -21.02 -10.12 -2.72
C LEU A 343 -19.51 -10.06 -2.83
N HIS A 344 -19.02 -9.25 -3.76
CA HIS A 344 -17.59 -8.94 -3.91
C HIS A 344 -17.25 -7.70 -3.09
N LEU A 345 -16.32 -7.83 -2.16
CA LEU A 345 -15.82 -6.73 -1.33
C LEU A 345 -14.64 -6.03 -2.00
N ILE A 346 -14.75 -4.72 -2.22
CA ILE A 346 -13.64 -3.84 -2.56
C ILE A 346 -13.20 -3.09 -1.30
N SER A 347 -11.95 -3.30 -0.89
CA SER A 347 -11.34 -2.63 0.26
C SER A 347 -10.34 -1.57 -0.20
N ASN A 348 -10.87 -0.41 -0.61
CA ASN A 348 -10.09 0.71 -1.14
C ASN A 348 -9.42 1.55 -0.04
N GLN A 349 -8.55 2.48 -0.44
CA GLN A 349 -8.00 3.50 0.46
C GLN A 349 -9.09 4.53 0.82
N PRO A 350 -9.18 4.96 2.10
CA PRO A 350 -10.17 5.93 2.53
C PRO A 350 -9.89 7.33 1.97
N LYS A 351 -10.95 8.12 1.75
CA LYS A 351 -10.85 9.52 1.29
C LYS A 351 -10.48 10.49 2.41
N ASN A 352 -10.78 10.15 3.66
CA ASN A 352 -10.74 11.04 4.82
C ASN A 352 -9.55 10.80 5.75
N LYS A 353 -8.66 9.87 5.42
CA LYS A 353 -7.44 9.56 6.18
C LYS A 353 -6.42 8.86 5.28
N LEU A 354 -5.16 8.87 5.65
CA LEU A 354 -4.13 8.10 4.97
C LEU A 354 -3.98 6.74 5.65
N HIS A 355 -4.41 5.67 4.97
CA HIS A 355 -4.46 4.32 5.56
C HIS A 355 -5.21 4.30 6.90
N SER A 356 -4.54 3.95 8.00
CA SER A 356 -5.10 3.95 9.36
C SER A 356 -4.67 5.15 10.21
N GLN A 357 -3.89 6.07 9.61
CA GLN A 357 -3.41 7.24 10.34
C GLN A 357 -4.57 8.15 10.75
N MET A 358 -4.52 8.65 11.98
CA MET A 358 -5.55 9.55 12.53
C MET A 358 -6.98 9.01 12.51
N ASP A 359 -7.16 7.66 12.50
CA ASP A 359 -8.52 7.06 12.57
C ASP A 359 -9.27 7.45 13.86
N HIS A 360 -8.53 7.73 14.93
CA HIS A 360 -9.04 8.25 16.22
C HIS A 360 -9.39 9.75 16.17
N GLY A 361 -8.98 10.48 15.14
CA GLY A 361 -9.19 11.93 15.01
C GLY A 361 -10.65 12.31 14.78
N LYS A 362 -11.05 13.50 15.22
CA LYS A 362 -12.44 14.01 15.08
C LYS A 362 -12.91 14.00 13.63
N TYR A 363 -12.04 14.41 12.68
CA TYR A 363 -12.34 14.41 11.26
C TYR A 363 -12.63 13.00 10.74
N SER A 364 -11.79 12.02 11.03
CA SER A 364 -12.00 10.63 10.61
C SER A 364 -13.28 10.03 11.22
N LYS A 365 -13.53 10.32 12.48
CA LYS A 365 -14.74 9.85 13.20
C LYS A 365 -16.04 10.43 12.64
N SER A 366 -16.02 11.65 12.08
CA SER A 366 -17.22 12.28 11.51
C SER A 366 -17.77 11.57 10.26
N PHE A 367 -16.99 10.71 9.61
CA PHE A 367 -17.43 9.89 8.48
C PHE A 367 -17.98 8.52 8.89
N LYS A 368 -17.80 8.11 10.13
CA LYS A 368 -18.28 6.81 10.61
C LYS A 368 -19.79 6.81 10.84
N ILE A 369 -20.43 5.68 10.62
CA ILE A 369 -21.85 5.45 10.87
C ILE A 369 -21.98 4.59 12.12
N ASN A 370 -22.64 5.11 13.15
CA ASN A 370 -22.70 4.46 14.47
C ASN A 370 -21.31 4.01 14.97
N GLU A 371 -20.29 4.88 14.78
CA GLU A 371 -18.89 4.65 15.12
C GLU A 371 -18.17 3.55 14.30
N ARG A 372 -18.80 2.97 13.26
CA ARG A 372 -18.23 1.93 12.40
C ARG A 372 -17.87 2.49 11.03
N GLU A 373 -16.92 1.83 10.36
CA GLU A 373 -16.54 2.20 9.00
C GLU A 373 -17.75 2.04 8.05
N PRO A 374 -17.98 2.99 7.12
CA PRO A 374 -19.09 2.89 6.19
C PRO A 374 -18.92 1.75 5.19
N LEU A 375 -20.00 1.01 4.96
CA LEU A 375 -20.14 0.03 3.89
C LEU A 375 -21.06 0.62 2.81
N GLU A 376 -20.51 0.90 1.64
CA GLU A 376 -21.28 1.33 0.48
C GLU A 376 -21.88 0.11 -0.23
N ILE A 377 -23.19 0.15 -0.50
CA ILE A 377 -23.93 -0.98 -1.08
C ILE A 377 -24.96 -0.47 -2.10
N ASN A 378 -25.13 -1.22 -3.21
CA ASN A 378 -26.12 -0.92 -4.23
C ASN A 378 -27.55 -1.04 -3.67
N PRO A 379 -28.50 -0.12 -4.07
CA PRO A 379 -29.89 -0.13 -3.60
C PRO A 379 -30.60 -1.48 -3.78
N LEU A 380 -30.34 -2.21 -4.88
CA LEU A 380 -30.96 -3.49 -5.14
C LEU A 380 -30.47 -4.58 -4.16
N ASP A 381 -29.19 -4.56 -3.81
CA ASP A 381 -28.63 -5.51 -2.85
C ASP A 381 -29.02 -5.18 -1.41
N ALA A 382 -29.15 -3.90 -1.07
CA ALA A 382 -29.69 -3.42 0.20
C ALA A 382 -31.16 -3.84 0.36
N LYS A 383 -32.00 -3.66 -0.67
CA LYS A 383 -33.42 -4.07 -0.68
C LYS A 383 -33.60 -5.57 -0.43
N LYS A 384 -32.78 -6.42 -1.08
CA LYS A 384 -32.80 -7.88 -0.87
C LYS A 384 -32.55 -8.30 0.58
N ARG A 385 -31.87 -7.45 1.36
CA ARG A 385 -31.49 -7.69 2.75
C ARG A 385 -32.25 -6.84 3.76
N ASN A 386 -33.30 -6.12 3.30
CA ASN A 386 -34.10 -5.19 4.13
C ASN A 386 -33.26 -4.15 4.89
N LEU A 387 -32.22 -3.61 4.24
CA LEU A 387 -31.31 -2.64 4.82
C LEU A 387 -31.73 -1.20 4.49
N LYS A 388 -31.45 -0.27 5.42
CA LYS A 388 -31.65 1.16 5.29
C LYS A 388 -30.33 1.89 5.58
N ASN A 389 -30.21 3.13 5.08
CA ASN A 389 -29.10 4.01 5.46
C ASN A 389 -29.01 4.14 6.98
N GLY A 390 -27.80 4.01 7.51
CA GLY A 390 -27.54 4.08 8.95
C GLY A 390 -27.71 2.77 9.71
N ASP A 391 -28.26 1.71 9.12
CA ASP A 391 -28.26 0.38 9.73
C ASP A 391 -26.81 -0.09 9.99
N VAL A 392 -26.62 -0.93 11.00
CA VAL A 392 -25.37 -1.66 11.19
C VAL A 392 -25.54 -3.08 10.70
N VAL A 393 -24.57 -3.56 9.96
CA VAL A 393 -24.52 -4.93 9.44
C VAL A 393 -23.30 -5.66 9.96
N LYS A 394 -23.41 -6.99 10.02
CA LYS A 394 -22.29 -7.90 10.16
C LYS A 394 -21.88 -8.39 8.76
N MET A 395 -20.66 -8.09 8.39
CA MET A 395 -20.00 -8.65 7.20
C MET A 395 -19.24 -9.91 7.60
N PHE A 396 -19.29 -10.97 6.80
CA PHE A 396 -18.63 -12.23 7.15
C PHE A 396 -18.26 -13.10 5.97
N ASN A 397 -17.29 -13.95 6.19
CA ASN A 397 -16.95 -15.12 5.37
C ASN A 397 -16.25 -16.18 6.26
N ASP A 398 -15.65 -17.21 5.67
CA ASP A 398 -14.98 -18.28 6.43
C ASP A 398 -13.72 -17.79 7.21
N ARG A 399 -13.16 -16.62 6.88
CA ARG A 399 -11.98 -16.05 7.55
C ARG A 399 -12.35 -15.29 8.81
N GLY A 400 -13.49 -14.63 8.84
CA GLY A 400 -13.88 -13.83 10.01
C GLY A 400 -15.15 -13.02 9.80
N SER A 401 -15.35 -12.03 10.70
CA SER A 401 -16.47 -11.10 10.62
C SER A 401 -16.13 -9.72 11.20
N CYS A 402 -16.82 -8.68 10.68
CA CYS A 402 -16.77 -7.34 11.24
C CYS A 402 -18.11 -6.62 11.13
N LEU A 403 -18.31 -5.59 11.96
CA LEU A 403 -19.46 -4.69 11.88
C LEU A 403 -19.14 -3.50 10.96
N ALA A 404 -20.15 -3.03 10.21
CA ALA A 404 -20.05 -1.86 9.35
C ALA A 404 -21.35 -1.06 9.35
N GLY A 405 -21.26 0.25 9.12
CA GLY A 405 -22.44 1.12 8.96
C GLY A 405 -22.89 1.20 7.50
N VAL A 406 -24.17 1.03 7.23
CA VAL A 406 -24.72 0.97 5.86
C VAL A 406 -24.87 2.35 5.25
N LYS A 407 -24.29 2.52 4.05
CA LYS A 407 -24.51 3.65 3.15
C LYS A 407 -25.00 3.12 1.79
N ILE A 408 -26.26 3.36 1.48
CA ILE A 408 -26.86 2.94 0.20
C ILE A 408 -26.52 3.97 -0.87
N THR A 409 -25.93 3.52 -2.00
CA THR A 409 -25.53 4.39 -3.12
C THR A 409 -25.56 3.63 -4.45
N GLU A 410 -25.82 4.36 -5.54
CA GLU A 410 -25.71 3.86 -6.91
C GLU A 410 -24.28 3.88 -7.46
N ASP A 411 -23.31 4.43 -6.69
CA ASP A 411 -21.91 4.51 -7.09
C ASP A 411 -21.20 3.14 -7.11
N VAL A 412 -21.80 2.12 -6.50
CA VAL A 412 -21.33 0.73 -6.55
C VAL A 412 -22.32 -0.13 -7.35
N MET A 413 -21.79 -0.99 -8.20
CA MET A 413 -22.62 -1.88 -9.01
C MET A 413 -23.26 -2.98 -8.16
N GLN A 414 -24.38 -3.55 -8.66
CA GLN A 414 -25.01 -4.70 -8.02
C GLN A 414 -24.04 -5.88 -7.89
N GLY A 415 -24.08 -6.55 -6.73
CA GLY A 415 -23.15 -7.65 -6.38
C GLY A 415 -21.80 -7.19 -5.82
N VAL A 416 -21.55 -5.88 -5.77
CA VAL A 416 -20.34 -5.29 -5.20
C VAL A 416 -20.67 -4.47 -3.97
N VAL A 417 -19.82 -4.55 -2.97
CA VAL A 417 -19.82 -3.66 -1.81
C VAL A 417 -18.43 -3.07 -1.63
N GLN A 418 -18.38 -1.82 -1.11
CA GLN A 418 -17.13 -1.12 -0.89
C GLN A 418 -17.03 -0.71 0.58
N MET A 419 -15.93 -1.08 1.23
CA MET A 419 -15.58 -0.62 2.56
C MET A 419 -14.10 -0.29 2.64
N SER A 420 -13.79 0.96 2.96
CA SER A 420 -12.40 1.41 3.01
C SER A 420 -11.60 0.68 4.09
N THR A 421 -10.32 0.43 3.81
CA THR A 421 -9.37 -0.07 4.80
C THR A 421 -9.01 1.03 5.82
N GLY A 422 -8.33 0.65 6.90
CA GLY A 422 -7.73 1.59 7.86
C GLY A 422 -8.50 1.81 9.14
N ALA A 423 -9.69 1.24 9.33
CA ALA A 423 -10.29 1.16 10.66
C ALA A 423 -9.40 0.32 11.57
N TRP A 424 -9.12 0.81 12.78
CA TRP A 424 -8.30 0.05 13.73
C TRP A 424 -9.03 -1.21 14.17
N TYR A 425 -8.30 -2.33 14.12
CA TYR A 425 -8.86 -3.63 14.53
C TYR A 425 -9.27 -3.61 16.01
N ASP A 426 -10.53 -3.92 16.27
CA ASP A 426 -11.14 -3.89 17.61
C ASP A 426 -12.00 -5.14 17.80
N PRO A 427 -11.42 -6.28 18.22
CA PRO A 427 -12.15 -7.51 18.42
C PRO A 427 -13.09 -7.40 19.63
N GLU A 428 -14.26 -8.02 19.57
CA GLU A 428 -15.20 -8.11 20.68
C GLU A 428 -14.56 -8.81 21.90
N ASN A 429 -13.82 -9.88 21.64
CA ASN A 429 -12.97 -10.53 22.63
C ASN A 429 -11.52 -10.58 22.14
N PRO A 430 -10.60 -9.77 22.69
CA PRO A 430 -9.21 -9.69 22.21
C PRO A 430 -8.37 -10.95 22.45
N THR A 431 -8.81 -11.85 23.33
CA THR A 431 -8.10 -13.11 23.62
C THR A 431 -8.55 -14.27 22.74
N LYS A 432 -9.65 -14.09 21.96
CA LYS A 432 -10.23 -15.15 21.12
C LYS A 432 -9.92 -14.92 19.66
N VAL A 433 -9.18 -15.82 19.03
CA VAL A 433 -9.01 -15.84 17.57
C VAL A 433 -10.37 -16.05 16.90
N GLY A 434 -10.65 -15.34 15.83
CA GLY A 434 -11.94 -15.38 15.14
C GLY A 434 -13.02 -14.49 15.75
N SER A 435 -12.68 -13.70 16.79
CA SER A 435 -13.60 -12.74 17.37
C SER A 435 -13.97 -11.65 16.35
N MET A 436 -15.26 -11.28 16.34
CA MET A 436 -15.79 -10.26 15.45
C MET A 436 -15.14 -8.90 15.70
N CYS A 437 -14.68 -8.22 14.64
CA CYS A 437 -14.21 -6.84 14.73
C CYS A 437 -15.39 -5.86 14.85
N LYS A 438 -15.47 -5.13 15.94
CA LYS A 438 -16.57 -4.19 16.23
C LYS A 438 -16.52 -2.91 15.42
N HIS A 439 -15.32 -2.52 14.98
CA HIS A 439 -15.03 -1.17 14.44
C HIS A 439 -15.06 -1.08 12.92
N GLY A 440 -15.01 -2.22 12.21
CA GLY A 440 -15.11 -2.25 10.76
C GLY A 440 -13.77 -2.36 10.03
N ASN A 441 -12.84 -3.20 10.52
CA ASN A 441 -11.64 -3.52 9.77
C ASN A 441 -11.92 -4.64 8.75
N PRO A 442 -11.90 -4.36 7.42
CA PRO A 442 -12.23 -5.35 6.39
C PRO A 442 -11.18 -6.45 6.29
N ASN A 443 -9.98 -6.27 6.82
CA ASN A 443 -8.90 -7.24 6.69
C ASN A 443 -9.12 -8.53 7.52
N VAL A 444 -10.14 -8.58 8.36
CA VAL A 444 -10.59 -9.86 8.94
C VAL A 444 -11.25 -10.77 7.90
N LEU A 445 -11.62 -10.21 6.72
CA LEU A 445 -12.32 -10.90 5.64
C LEU A 445 -11.43 -11.18 4.43
N THR A 446 -10.40 -10.35 4.20
CA THR A 446 -9.57 -10.41 2.99
C THR A 446 -8.60 -11.59 3.02
N PRO A 447 -8.34 -12.27 1.88
CA PRO A 447 -7.47 -13.44 1.85
C PRO A 447 -5.99 -13.07 1.96
N ASP A 448 -5.25 -13.82 2.77
CA ASP A 448 -3.80 -13.70 2.93
C ASP A 448 -3.08 -14.65 1.95
N LYS A 449 -2.97 -14.19 0.70
CA LYS A 449 -2.29 -14.87 -0.41
C LYS A 449 -1.47 -13.85 -1.19
N GLY A 450 -0.36 -14.28 -1.80
CA GLY A 450 0.43 -13.45 -2.73
C GLY A 450 -0.25 -13.34 -4.09
N THR A 451 -0.04 -12.21 -4.79
CA THR A 451 -0.54 -11.96 -6.15
C THR A 451 -0.01 -13.00 -7.14
N SER A 452 1.26 -13.32 -7.07
CA SER A 452 1.98 -14.35 -7.82
C SER A 452 3.35 -14.61 -7.18
N LYS A 453 4.06 -15.64 -7.65
CA LYS A 453 5.46 -15.91 -7.25
C LYS A 453 6.41 -14.79 -7.70
N LEU A 454 6.02 -13.95 -8.65
CA LEU A 454 6.83 -12.79 -9.07
C LEU A 454 6.82 -11.69 -8.02
N GLY A 455 5.63 -11.20 -7.61
CA GLY A 455 5.48 -9.99 -6.81
C GLY A 455 5.11 -10.21 -5.35
N GLN A 456 4.42 -11.31 -5.02
CA GLN A 456 3.96 -11.67 -3.66
C GLN A 456 3.20 -10.55 -2.93
N GLY A 457 2.57 -9.63 -3.68
CA GLY A 457 1.75 -8.55 -3.13
C GLY A 457 0.46 -9.08 -2.45
N PRO A 458 -0.23 -8.25 -1.64
CA PRO A 458 -1.48 -8.67 -1.00
C PRO A 458 -2.65 -8.68 -2.00
N ILE A 459 -3.64 -9.57 -1.81
CA ILE A 459 -4.79 -9.71 -2.70
C ILE A 459 -6.12 -9.25 -2.07
N ALA A 460 -6.11 -8.20 -1.28
CA ALA A 460 -7.26 -7.70 -0.51
C ALA A 460 -8.54 -7.44 -1.34
N HIS A 461 -8.40 -7.14 -2.64
CA HIS A 461 -9.55 -6.89 -3.54
C HIS A 461 -10.16 -8.15 -4.17
N SER A 462 -9.57 -9.32 -3.95
CA SER A 462 -10.13 -10.60 -4.38
C SER A 462 -10.81 -11.27 -3.19
N CYS A 463 -11.98 -10.75 -2.79
CA CYS A 463 -12.66 -11.14 -1.56
C CYS A 463 -14.18 -11.27 -1.76
N LEU A 464 -14.73 -12.43 -1.43
CA LEU A 464 -16.17 -12.68 -1.41
C LEU A 464 -16.71 -12.74 0.02
N ILE A 465 -17.90 -12.16 0.22
CA ILE A 465 -18.54 -12.03 1.54
C ILE A 465 -20.07 -12.18 1.44
N GLU A 466 -20.71 -12.30 2.59
CA GLU A 466 -22.11 -12.00 2.81
C GLU A 466 -22.27 -10.96 3.93
N ILE A 467 -23.40 -10.30 3.95
CA ILE A 467 -23.78 -9.31 4.96
C ILE A 467 -25.17 -9.63 5.52
N GLU A 468 -25.34 -9.44 6.80
CA GLU A 468 -26.62 -9.55 7.49
C GLU A 468 -26.86 -8.37 8.42
N LYS A 469 -28.13 -7.97 8.61
CA LYS A 469 -28.49 -6.91 9.55
C LYS A 469 -28.09 -7.31 10.96
N TYR A 470 -27.39 -6.44 11.67
CA TYR A 470 -27.01 -6.68 13.06
C TYR A 470 -28.12 -6.22 14.00
N ASN A 471 -28.81 -7.16 14.61
CA ASN A 471 -30.00 -6.90 15.44
C ASN A 471 -29.71 -6.89 16.95
N ASN A 472 -28.47 -7.17 17.35
CA ASN A 472 -28.09 -7.16 18.77
C ASN A 472 -27.71 -5.75 19.25
N THR A 473 -27.58 -5.56 20.56
CA THR A 473 -27.01 -4.33 21.13
C THR A 473 -25.62 -4.08 20.54
N LEU A 474 -25.41 -2.84 20.07
CA LEU A 474 -24.11 -2.47 19.46
C LEU A 474 -23.01 -2.48 20.53
N PRO A 475 -21.94 -3.25 20.32
CA PRO A 475 -20.82 -3.27 21.25
C PRO A 475 -20.08 -1.93 21.24
N LYS A 476 -19.63 -1.48 22.44
CA LYS A 476 -18.79 -0.27 22.56
C LYS A 476 -17.51 -0.41 21.79
N ILE A 477 -17.12 0.64 21.05
CA ILE A 477 -15.83 0.73 20.39
C ILE A 477 -14.75 0.98 21.44
N THR A 478 -13.69 0.16 21.39
CA THR A 478 -12.53 0.22 22.31
C THR A 478 -11.20 0.29 21.54
N ALA A 479 -11.28 0.51 20.24
CA ALA A 479 -10.11 0.58 19.37
C ALA A 479 -9.05 1.57 19.86
N PHE A 480 -9.50 2.70 20.44
CA PHE A 480 -8.67 3.82 20.86
C PHE A 480 -8.41 3.86 22.38
N ASP A 481 -9.02 2.97 23.16
CA ASP A 481 -8.80 2.90 24.58
C ASP A 481 -7.44 2.24 24.89
N PRO A 482 -6.76 2.58 26.00
CA PRO A 482 -5.58 1.84 26.45
C PRO A 482 -5.92 0.38 26.77
N PRO A 483 -4.93 -0.52 26.86
CA PRO A 483 -5.15 -1.89 27.32
C PRO A 483 -5.73 -1.86 28.75
N LYS A 484 -6.60 -2.82 29.05
CA LYS A 484 -7.18 -2.99 30.39
C LYS A 484 -6.30 -3.88 31.25
#